data_bf3ee42687bbe6073fff882ee9b5117c
#
_entry.id   bf3ee42687bbe6073fff882ee9b5117c
#
_cell.length_a   1.000
_cell.length_b   1.000
_cell.length_c   1.000
_cell.angle_alpha   90.00
_cell.angle_beta   90.00
_cell.angle_gamma   90.00
#
_symmetry.space_group_name_H-M   'P 1'
#
loop_
_entity.id
_entity.type
_entity.pdbx_description
1 polymer ?
#
loop_
_entity_poly.entity_id
_entity_poly.type
_entity_poly.pdbx_seq_one_letter_code
_entity_poly.pdbx_strand_id
1 'polypeptide(L)'
;GSPASEDLLDILAEIHCYWIRETDVDGFRLDAVKHMKGDDISRFCSNIREYAYSLGKRNFFLFGEIIGNDEMGNPYIGPKMLPEDRNVYYGLDSILDHPLHSVLAEVIKGNSSPNRLIQRYSELQKNALSRGEYGEFLVTYIDDHDQVGMDFKHRFGHNATPEQIVAGMGFLICALGAPCIYYGTEQGFEGNGTDDRYIREGMFDPDDKKTNVLNQGSWIYKRIAVLAHLRQKDAILKFGRMYFRKTSKNGLDFQYPDCEECLLAFSRILHQGEILIIYNSSPKDTKEEYIEVDTTINNEDTLMECIYGNKKRIMIKKNRDQQDGRLFIKIKLKPMEFLIFKNK
;
A
#
# COMPACT_ATOMS: atom_id res chain seq x y z
N GLY A 1 -19.01 -31.17 0.89
CA GLY A 1 -20.06 -30.41 0.20
C GLY A 1 -21.21 -31.29 -0.18
N SER A 2 -22.39 -30.74 -0.48
CA SER A 2 -23.45 -31.52 -1.14
C SER A 2 -23.14 -31.62 -2.63
N PRO A 3 -23.60 -32.67 -3.36
CA PRO A 3 -23.41 -32.78 -4.81
C PRO A 3 -23.82 -31.51 -5.57
N ALA A 4 -24.93 -30.89 -5.17
CA ALA A 4 -25.40 -29.63 -5.78
C ALA A 4 -24.46 -28.44 -5.59
N SER A 5 -23.66 -28.38 -4.50
CA SER A 5 -22.69 -27.34 -4.30
C SER A 5 -21.43 -27.56 -5.14
N GLU A 6 -21.08 -28.78 -5.42
CA GLU A 6 -19.97 -29.14 -6.31
C GLU A 6 -20.27 -28.78 -7.75
N ASP A 7 -21.50 -29.10 -8.23
CA ASP A 7 -21.97 -28.73 -9.57
C ASP A 7 -21.97 -27.20 -9.77
N LEU A 8 -22.42 -26.44 -8.77
CA LEU A 8 -22.41 -24.97 -8.85
C LEU A 8 -20.99 -24.40 -8.93
N LEU A 9 -20.05 -24.94 -8.16
CA LEU A 9 -18.66 -24.49 -8.18
C LEU A 9 -18.02 -24.76 -9.55
N ASP A 10 -18.29 -25.90 -10.16
CA ASP A 10 -17.76 -26.24 -11.47
C ASP A 10 -18.34 -25.32 -12.55
N ILE A 11 -19.64 -25.02 -12.52
CA ILE A 11 -20.27 -24.03 -13.42
C ILE A 11 -19.60 -22.63 -13.23
N LEU A 12 -19.38 -22.19 -12.00
CA LEU A 12 -18.71 -20.92 -11.74
C LEU A 12 -17.28 -20.92 -12.30
N ALA A 13 -16.54 -22.01 -12.14
CA ALA A 13 -15.19 -22.13 -12.69
C ALA A 13 -15.23 -22.08 -14.23
N GLU A 14 -16.15 -22.76 -14.89
CA GLU A 14 -16.33 -22.72 -16.36
C GLU A 14 -16.63 -21.30 -16.86
N ILE A 15 -17.51 -20.56 -16.17
CA ILE A 15 -17.81 -19.16 -16.50
C ILE A 15 -16.56 -18.29 -16.42
N HIS A 16 -15.73 -18.46 -15.39
CA HIS A 16 -14.50 -17.70 -15.24
C HIS A 16 -13.45 -18.12 -16.28
N CYS A 17 -13.34 -19.40 -16.61
CA CYS A 17 -12.50 -19.89 -17.70
C CYS A 17 -12.93 -19.30 -19.06
N TYR A 18 -14.24 -19.18 -19.31
CA TYR A 18 -14.75 -18.46 -20.48
C TYR A 18 -14.20 -17.02 -20.53
N TRP A 19 -14.31 -16.26 -19.43
CA TRP A 19 -13.83 -14.89 -19.41
C TRP A 19 -12.31 -14.76 -19.57
N ILE A 20 -11.51 -15.69 -19.03
CA ILE A 20 -10.05 -15.71 -19.26
C ILE A 20 -9.77 -15.81 -20.77
N ARG A 21 -10.48 -16.69 -21.47
CA ARG A 21 -10.28 -16.91 -22.91
C ARG A 21 -10.73 -15.72 -23.74
N GLU A 22 -11.90 -15.15 -23.43
CA GLU A 22 -12.53 -14.11 -24.26
C GLU A 22 -11.93 -12.72 -24.05
N THR A 23 -11.38 -12.44 -22.86
CA THR A 23 -10.92 -11.09 -22.49
C THR A 23 -9.43 -10.99 -22.21
N ASP A 24 -8.73 -12.12 -22.21
CA ASP A 24 -7.28 -12.19 -21.94
C ASP A 24 -6.85 -11.58 -20.58
N VAL A 25 -7.72 -11.63 -19.57
CA VAL A 25 -7.40 -11.13 -18.22
C VAL A 25 -6.29 -11.96 -17.57
N ASP A 26 -5.52 -11.33 -16.66
CA ASP A 26 -4.39 -11.94 -15.96
C ASP A 26 -4.68 -12.22 -14.48
N GLY A 27 -5.91 -12.04 -14.03
CA GLY A 27 -6.31 -12.32 -12.66
C GLY A 27 -7.76 -11.95 -12.37
N PHE A 28 -8.21 -12.30 -11.15
CA PHE A 28 -9.54 -11.96 -10.65
C PHE A 28 -9.47 -11.43 -9.22
N ARG A 29 -10.30 -10.44 -8.94
CA ARG A 29 -10.71 -10.09 -7.57
C ARG A 29 -11.94 -10.89 -7.23
N LEU A 30 -11.88 -11.67 -6.17
CA LEU A 30 -13.01 -12.45 -5.66
C LEU A 30 -13.70 -11.67 -4.55
N ASP A 31 -14.97 -11.41 -4.75
CA ASP A 31 -15.83 -10.70 -3.82
C ASP A 31 -16.27 -11.58 -2.65
N ALA A 32 -16.38 -10.99 -1.46
CA ALA A 32 -16.98 -11.60 -0.27
C ALA A 32 -16.48 -13.04 0.06
N VAL A 33 -15.21 -13.31 -0.16
CA VAL A 33 -14.59 -14.65 -0.05
C VAL A 33 -14.79 -15.28 1.31
N LYS A 34 -14.86 -14.48 2.39
CA LYS A 34 -15.07 -14.99 3.76
C LYS A 34 -16.36 -15.78 3.95
N HIS A 35 -17.32 -15.64 3.04
CA HIS A 35 -18.60 -16.38 3.07
C HIS A 35 -18.56 -17.73 2.36
N MET A 36 -17.44 -18.04 1.70
CA MET A 36 -17.23 -19.34 1.05
C MET A 36 -16.41 -20.26 1.96
N LYS A 37 -16.65 -21.58 1.85
CA LYS A 37 -15.81 -22.56 2.56
C LYS A 37 -14.41 -22.59 1.95
N GLY A 38 -13.40 -22.83 2.80
CA GLY A 38 -12.02 -22.86 2.35
C GLY A 38 -11.72 -23.91 1.28
N ASP A 39 -12.33 -25.09 1.37
CA ASP A 39 -12.17 -26.15 0.37
C ASP A 39 -12.73 -25.73 -1.00
N ASP A 40 -13.87 -25.03 -1.01
CA ASP A 40 -14.50 -24.53 -2.23
C ASP A 40 -13.61 -23.47 -2.89
N ILE A 41 -13.04 -22.54 -2.10
CA ILE A 41 -12.08 -21.54 -2.59
C ILE A 41 -10.82 -22.21 -3.14
N SER A 42 -10.28 -23.20 -2.42
CA SER A 42 -9.09 -23.94 -2.85
C SER A 42 -9.31 -24.63 -4.19
N ARG A 43 -10.45 -25.33 -4.34
CA ARG A 43 -10.83 -26.00 -5.59
C ARG A 43 -11.03 -25.00 -6.72
N PHE A 44 -11.76 -23.91 -6.49
CA PHE A 44 -11.97 -22.85 -7.47
C PHE A 44 -10.64 -22.25 -7.94
N CYS A 45 -9.77 -21.84 -7.01
CA CYS A 45 -8.47 -21.27 -7.35
C CYS A 45 -7.60 -22.23 -8.15
N SER A 46 -7.64 -23.53 -7.83
CA SER A 46 -6.88 -24.56 -8.54
C SER A 46 -7.40 -24.72 -9.98
N ASN A 47 -8.72 -24.85 -10.17
CA ASN A 47 -9.32 -24.98 -11.50
C ASN A 47 -9.00 -23.76 -12.39
N ILE A 48 -9.10 -22.56 -11.85
CA ILE A 48 -8.81 -21.31 -12.58
C ILE A 48 -7.34 -21.26 -13.00
N ARG A 49 -6.41 -21.56 -12.08
CA ARG A 49 -4.96 -21.52 -12.40
C ARG A 49 -4.57 -22.61 -13.40
N GLU A 50 -5.11 -23.81 -13.26
CA GLU A 50 -4.84 -24.90 -14.21
C GLU A 50 -5.28 -24.50 -15.62
N TYR A 51 -6.48 -23.94 -15.76
CA TYR A 51 -6.96 -23.44 -17.03
C TYR A 51 -6.10 -22.28 -17.58
N ALA A 52 -5.83 -21.26 -16.76
CA ALA A 52 -4.98 -20.15 -17.15
C ALA A 52 -3.58 -20.61 -17.57
N TYR A 53 -3.00 -21.58 -16.85
CA TYR A 53 -1.72 -22.18 -17.20
C TYR A 53 -1.76 -22.87 -18.57
N SER A 54 -2.85 -23.57 -18.90
CA SER A 54 -3.04 -24.23 -20.21
C SER A 54 -3.04 -23.23 -21.37
N LEU A 55 -3.40 -21.96 -21.11
CA LEU A 55 -3.35 -20.85 -22.04
C LEU A 55 -2.00 -20.09 -22.01
N GLY A 56 -1.01 -20.56 -21.26
CA GLY A 56 0.31 -19.95 -21.13
C GLY A 56 0.40 -18.83 -20.07
N LYS A 57 -0.65 -18.58 -19.32
CA LYS A 57 -0.69 -17.58 -18.23
C LYS A 57 -0.13 -18.16 -16.92
N ARG A 58 1.18 -17.96 -16.68
CA ARG A 58 1.86 -18.58 -15.53
C ARG A 58 1.69 -17.83 -14.21
N ASN A 59 1.35 -16.55 -14.25
CA ASN A 59 1.21 -15.67 -13.10
C ASN A 59 -0.22 -15.14 -12.97
N PHE A 60 -1.21 -16.02 -13.11
CA PHE A 60 -2.60 -15.61 -12.97
C PHE A 60 -2.89 -15.22 -11.51
N PHE A 61 -3.24 -13.96 -11.28
CA PHE A 61 -3.34 -13.38 -9.94
C PHE A 61 -4.77 -13.47 -9.38
N LEU A 62 -4.93 -14.16 -8.26
CA LEU A 62 -6.20 -14.30 -7.56
C LEU A 62 -6.13 -13.64 -6.20
N PHE A 63 -6.93 -12.62 -5.96
CA PHE A 63 -7.01 -12.00 -4.65
C PHE A 63 -8.45 -11.84 -4.18
N GLY A 64 -8.64 -11.86 -2.86
CA GLY A 64 -9.95 -11.87 -2.25
C GLY A 64 -10.25 -10.63 -1.44
N GLU A 65 -11.55 -10.31 -1.36
CA GLU A 65 -12.04 -9.38 -0.35
C GLU A 65 -12.40 -10.15 0.91
N ILE A 66 -11.75 -9.77 2.00
CA ILE A 66 -12.00 -10.30 3.35
C ILE A 66 -11.99 -9.13 4.31
N ILE A 67 -13.18 -8.63 4.63
CA ILE A 67 -13.34 -7.57 5.63
C ILE A 67 -13.08 -8.16 7.00
N GLY A 68 -11.98 -7.74 7.65
CA GLY A 68 -11.57 -8.22 8.96
C GLY A 68 -10.10 -7.95 9.26
N ASN A 69 -9.58 -8.65 10.27
CA ASN A 69 -8.19 -8.60 10.69
C ASN A 69 -7.33 -9.68 9.99
N ASP A 70 -6.03 -9.69 10.29
CA ASP A 70 -5.10 -10.66 9.72
C ASP A 70 -5.43 -12.12 10.10
N GLU A 71 -5.97 -12.36 11.29
CA GLU A 71 -6.34 -13.69 11.73
C GLU A 71 -7.43 -14.30 10.85
N MET A 72 -8.38 -13.48 10.42
CA MET A 72 -9.42 -13.88 9.46
C MET A 72 -8.88 -14.04 8.04
N GLY A 73 -7.97 -13.17 7.62
CA GLY A 73 -7.44 -13.15 6.25
C GLY A 73 -6.34 -14.17 5.99
N ASN A 74 -5.50 -14.43 6.97
CA ASN A 74 -4.31 -15.29 6.82
C ASN A 74 -4.59 -16.71 6.27
N PRO A 75 -5.67 -17.41 6.63
CA PRO A 75 -5.96 -18.73 6.08
C PRO A 75 -6.14 -18.74 4.55
N TYR A 76 -6.51 -17.62 3.96
CA TYR A 76 -6.84 -17.53 2.53
C TYR A 76 -5.60 -17.36 1.64
N ILE A 77 -4.48 -16.86 2.19
CA ILE A 77 -3.27 -16.58 1.40
C ILE A 77 -2.31 -17.75 1.48
N GLY A 78 -2.14 -18.45 0.37
CA GLY A 78 -1.07 -19.38 0.05
C GLY A 78 -0.61 -20.36 1.14
N PRO A 79 0.33 -21.24 0.86
CA PRO A 79 0.82 -22.19 1.85
C PRO A 79 1.63 -21.50 2.93
N LYS A 80 1.20 -21.64 4.18
CA LYS A 80 1.98 -21.29 5.37
C LYS A 80 2.93 -22.44 5.72
N MET A 81 4.17 -22.12 6.00
CA MET A 81 5.14 -23.10 6.52
C MET A 81 4.91 -23.33 8.04
N LEU A 82 3.81 -23.96 8.40
CA LEU A 82 3.63 -24.48 9.75
C LEU A 82 3.45 -25.99 9.67
N PRO A 83 4.43 -26.80 10.13
CA PRO A 83 4.40 -28.26 10.00
C PRO A 83 3.29 -28.93 10.81
N GLU A 84 2.70 -28.24 11.77
CA GLU A 84 1.79 -28.81 12.77
C GLU A 84 0.32 -28.49 12.53
N ASP A 85 0.01 -27.48 11.74
CA ASP A 85 -1.36 -27.13 11.40
C ASP A 85 -1.77 -27.79 10.08
N ARG A 86 -2.72 -28.74 10.16
CA ARG A 86 -3.44 -29.30 9.02
C ARG A 86 -4.40 -28.26 8.41
N ASN A 87 -4.05 -26.98 8.46
CA ASN A 87 -4.89 -25.93 7.95
C ASN A 87 -4.85 -25.91 6.44
N VAL A 88 -6.00 -26.10 5.89
CA VAL A 88 -6.30 -26.05 4.47
C VAL A 88 -5.95 -24.66 3.94
N TYR A 89 -5.13 -24.62 2.91
CA TYR A 89 -4.80 -23.38 2.21
C TYR A 89 -5.90 -23.09 1.20
N TYR A 90 -6.47 -21.91 1.30
CA TYR A 90 -7.54 -21.53 0.42
C TYR A 90 -7.06 -21.00 -0.93
N GLY A 91 -5.76 -20.91 -1.13
CA GLY A 91 -5.15 -20.80 -2.46
C GLY A 91 -5.18 -19.43 -3.12
N LEU A 92 -5.59 -18.36 -2.43
CA LEU A 92 -5.44 -17.00 -2.96
C LEU A 92 -3.98 -16.55 -2.94
N ASP A 93 -3.61 -15.69 -3.88
CA ASP A 93 -2.29 -15.04 -3.90
C ASP A 93 -2.23 -13.88 -2.93
N SER A 94 -3.37 -13.21 -2.68
CA SER A 94 -3.47 -12.01 -1.89
C SER A 94 -4.89 -11.78 -1.37
N ILE A 95 -4.99 -10.81 -0.45
CA ILE A 95 -6.25 -10.20 0.00
C ILE A 95 -6.09 -8.68 0.07
N LEU A 96 -7.22 -7.97 0.18
CA LEU A 96 -7.23 -6.54 0.49
C LEU A 96 -6.76 -6.28 1.92
N ASP A 97 -5.85 -5.32 2.11
CA ASP A 97 -5.32 -4.94 3.43
C ASP A 97 -6.26 -3.96 4.15
N HIS A 98 -7.39 -4.46 4.66
CA HIS A 98 -8.32 -3.67 5.45
C HIS A 98 -7.72 -3.06 6.72
N PRO A 99 -6.86 -3.77 7.49
CA PRO A 99 -6.21 -3.17 8.65
C PRO A 99 -5.35 -1.95 8.29
N LEU A 100 -4.64 -1.97 7.16
CA LEU A 100 -3.88 -0.81 6.69
C LEU A 100 -4.82 0.33 6.27
N HIS A 101 -5.88 0.02 5.51
CA HIS A 101 -6.86 1.00 5.05
C HIS A 101 -7.42 1.83 6.22
N SER A 102 -7.80 1.18 7.32
CA SER A 102 -8.38 1.85 8.49
C SER A 102 -7.42 2.80 9.24
N VAL A 103 -6.11 2.64 9.05
CA VAL A 103 -5.08 3.43 9.74
C VAL A 103 -4.46 4.50 8.84
N LEU A 104 -4.25 4.18 7.56
CA LEU A 104 -3.44 4.98 6.67
C LEU A 104 -4.04 6.37 6.44
N ALA A 105 -5.33 6.46 6.18
CA ALA A 105 -6.01 7.73 5.93
C ALA A 105 -5.87 8.70 7.12
N GLU A 106 -6.05 8.20 8.34
CA GLU A 106 -5.96 8.99 9.56
C GLU A 106 -4.53 9.50 9.82
N VAL A 107 -3.51 8.66 9.59
CA VAL A 107 -2.12 9.08 9.73
C VAL A 107 -1.74 10.12 8.68
N ILE A 108 -2.15 9.94 7.42
CA ILE A 108 -1.84 10.89 6.35
C ILE A 108 -2.53 12.23 6.57
N LYS A 109 -3.75 12.24 7.10
CA LYS A 109 -4.47 13.47 7.43
C LYS A 109 -3.95 14.17 8.69
N GLY A 110 -3.04 13.55 9.45
CA GLY A 110 -2.51 14.08 10.70
C GLY A 110 -3.41 13.89 11.92
N ASN A 111 -4.45 13.06 11.79
CA ASN A 111 -5.41 12.76 12.86
C ASN A 111 -4.94 11.61 13.78
N SER A 112 -3.85 10.95 13.43
CA SER A 112 -3.32 9.81 14.18
C SER A 112 -1.81 9.71 14.07
N SER A 113 -1.17 9.16 15.11
CA SER A 113 0.28 8.97 15.17
C SER A 113 0.77 8.03 14.05
N PRO A 114 1.87 8.36 13.35
CA PRO A 114 2.57 7.46 12.43
C PRO A 114 2.98 6.12 13.07
N ASN A 115 3.11 6.06 14.39
CA ASN A 115 3.42 4.83 15.11
C ASN A 115 2.40 3.71 14.85
N ARG A 116 1.14 4.05 14.54
CA ARG A 116 0.13 3.06 14.14
C ARG A 116 0.49 2.31 12.85
N LEU A 117 1.12 3.00 11.89
CA LEU A 117 1.64 2.34 10.68
C LEU A 117 2.83 1.43 11.03
N ILE A 118 3.73 1.89 11.90
CA ILE A 118 4.87 1.09 12.38
C ILE A 118 4.36 -0.20 13.03
N GLN A 119 3.36 -0.11 13.90
CA GLN A 119 2.72 -1.26 14.54
C GLN A 119 2.10 -2.20 13.48
N ARG A 120 1.33 -1.65 12.53
CA ARG A 120 0.72 -2.45 11.45
C ARG A 120 1.76 -3.29 10.70
N TYR A 121 2.85 -2.67 10.25
CA TYR A 121 3.91 -3.39 9.52
C TYR A 121 4.71 -4.34 10.41
N SER A 122 4.87 -4.04 11.69
CA SER A 122 5.49 -4.96 12.65
C SER A 122 4.64 -6.22 12.89
N GLU A 123 3.33 -6.10 12.86
CA GLU A 123 2.40 -7.25 12.94
C GLU A 123 2.48 -8.11 11.68
N LEU A 124 2.58 -7.51 10.50
CA LEU A 124 2.75 -8.24 9.25
C LEU A 124 4.02 -9.11 9.25
N GLN A 125 5.10 -8.63 9.85
CA GLN A 125 6.36 -9.40 9.95
C GLN A 125 6.25 -10.66 10.80
N LYS A 126 5.25 -10.77 11.69
CA LYS A 126 5.00 -11.99 12.47
C LYS A 126 4.41 -13.13 11.62
N ASN A 127 3.86 -12.80 10.46
CA ASN A 127 3.25 -13.74 9.55
C ASN A 127 4.23 -14.14 8.44
N ALA A 128 4.97 -15.23 8.63
CA ALA A 128 5.88 -15.76 7.61
C ALA A 128 5.09 -16.55 6.55
N LEU A 129 5.36 -16.26 5.29
CA LEU A 129 4.92 -17.06 4.14
C LEU A 129 6.11 -17.83 3.56
N SER A 130 5.83 -18.95 2.91
CA SER A 130 6.87 -19.77 2.25
C SER A 130 7.62 -19.04 1.14
N ARG A 131 7.09 -17.94 0.63
CA ARG A 131 7.62 -17.19 -0.52
C ARG A 131 7.98 -15.73 -0.24
N GLY A 132 8.03 -15.31 1.02
CA GLY A 132 8.43 -13.95 1.37
C GLY A 132 7.69 -13.37 2.57
N GLU A 133 7.82 -12.06 2.75
CA GLU A 133 7.12 -11.33 3.80
C GLU A 133 5.63 -11.18 3.45
N TYR A 134 4.75 -11.41 4.42
CA TYR A 134 3.30 -11.35 4.23
C TYR A 134 2.84 -10.02 3.61
N GLY A 135 3.40 -8.90 4.07
CA GLY A 135 3.06 -7.57 3.57
C GLY A 135 3.39 -7.34 2.09
N GLU A 136 4.28 -8.14 1.48
CA GLU A 136 4.60 -8.01 0.05
C GLU A 136 3.45 -8.46 -0.85
N PHE A 137 2.59 -9.34 -0.36
CA PHE A 137 1.52 -9.96 -1.14
C PHE A 137 0.16 -9.31 -0.95
N LEU A 138 0.00 -8.40 0.03
CA LEU A 138 -1.27 -7.73 0.26
C LEU A 138 -1.58 -6.69 -0.82
N VAL A 139 -2.85 -6.62 -1.23
CA VAL A 139 -3.34 -5.50 -2.04
C VAL A 139 -3.68 -4.35 -1.11
N THR A 140 -2.85 -3.30 -1.15
CA THR A 140 -2.96 -2.12 -0.28
C THR A 140 -3.79 -1.03 -0.95
N TYR A 141 -4.62 -0.33 -0.17
CA TYR A 141 -5.49 0.72 -0.67
C TYR A 141 -5.78 1.76 0.43
N ILE A 142 -6.24 2.94 0.05
CA ILE A 142 -6.60 4.05 0.93
C ILE A 142 -8.02 4.54 0.68
N ASP A 143 -8.60 4.20 -0.45
CA ASP A 143 -9.93 4.62 -0.89
C ASP A 143 -10.68 3.41 -1.44
N ASP A 144 -12.00 3.34 -1.24
CA ASP A 144 -12.79 2.16 -1.55
C ASP A 144 -14.19 2.54 -2.08
N HIS A 145 -14.78 1.60 -2.82
CA HIS A 145 -16.15 1.69 -3.36
C HIS A 145 -17.22 1.15 -2.41
N ASP A 146 -16.83 0.49 -1.33
CA ASP A 146 -17.72 -0.22 -0.42
C ASP A 146 -17.25 -0.07 1.04
N GLN A 147 -17.99 0.70 1.83
CA GLN A 147 -17.67 0.97 3.24
C GLN A 147 -18.74 0.33 4.14
N VAL A 148 -18.66 -0.99 4.24
CA VAL A 148 -19.61 -1.82 4.98
C VAL A 148 -19.64 -1.44 6.47
N GLY A 149 -20.86 -1.25 7.00
CA GLY A 149 -21.08 -0.96 8.43
C GLY A 149 -20.80 0.47 8.84
N MET A 150 -20.53 1.39 7.91
CA MET A 150 -20.37 2.82 8.17
C MET A 150 -21.67 3.56 7.86
N ASP A 151 -22.18 4.30 8.85
CA ASP A 151 -23.38 5.15 8.68
C ASP A 151 -23.11 6.36 7.78
N PHE A 152 -21.87 6.85 7.77
CA PHE A 152 -21.41 7.91 6.90
C PHE A 152 -20.19 7.44 6.11
N LYS A 153 -20.34 7.42 4.81
CA LYS A 153 -19.34 6.96 3.86
C LYS A 153 -18.64 8.14 3.22
N HIS A 154 -17.35 8.03 3.00
CA HIS A 154 -16.59 9.10 2.37
C HIS A 154 -15.35 8.60 1.65
N ARG A 155 -15.01 9.29 0.58
CA ARG A 155 -13.73 9.10 -0.10
C ARG A 155 -12.56 9.60 0.75
N PHE A 156 -11.37 9.12 0.47
CA PHE A 156 -10.15 9.63 1.09
C PHE A 156 -9.97 11.14 0.85
N GLY A 157 -10.34 11.64 -0.34
CA GLY A 157 -10.30 13.06 -0.67
C GLY A 157 -11.22 13.95 0.19
N HIS A 158 -12.26 13.39 0.79
CA HIS A 158 -13.13 14.15 1.69
C HIS A 158 -12.35 14.72 2.88
N ASN A 159 -12.39 16.03 3.07
CA ASN A 159 -11.62 16.75 4.08
C ASN A 159 -10.08 16.51 3.99
N ALA A 160 -9.56 16.22 2.80
CA ALA A 160 -8.14 16.14 2.54
C ALA A 160 -7.68 17.24 1.59
N THR A 161 -6.47 17.75 1.78
CA THR A 161 -5.85 18.65 0.81
C THR A 161 -5.26 17.87 -0.37
N PRO A 162 -5.04 18.52 -1.53
CA PRO A 162 -4.34 17.88 -2.65
C PRO A 162 -2.99 17.27 -2.27
N GLU A 163 -2.24 17.91 -1.36
CA GLU A 163 -0.96 17.43 -0.85
C GLU A 163 -1.13 16.15 -0.04
N GLN A 164 -2.17 16.04 0.79
CA GLN A 164 -2.50 14.85 1.55
C GLN A 164 -2.92 13.70 0.63
N ILE A 165 -3.71 13.96 -0.41
CA ILE A 165 -4.08 12.95 -1.42
C ILE A 165 -2.81 12.39 -2.08
N VAL A 166 -1.91 13.26 -2.53
CA VAL A 166 -0.64 12.86 -3.14
C VAL A 166 0.25 12.10 -2.15
N ALA A 167 0.30 12.51 -0.87
CA ALA A 167 1.08 11.83 0.15
C ALA A 167 0.54 10.43 0.47
N GLY A 168 -0.79 10.27 0.57
CA GLY A 168 -1.43 8.97 0.76
C GLY A 168 -1.15 8.00 -0.40
N MET A 169 -1.30 8.48 -1.62
CA MET A 169 -0.94 7.71 -2.81
C MET A 169 0.56 7.43 -2.87
N GLY A 170 1.39 8.40 -2.46
CA GLY A 170 2.85 8.25 -2.37
C GLY A 170 3.25 7.17 -1.37
N PHE A 171 2.58 7.10 -0.22
CA PHE A 171 2.79 6.03 0.74
C PHE A 171 2.45 4.66 0.12
N LEU A 172 1.26 4.48 -0.44
CA LEU A 172 0.85 3.23 -1.08
C LEU A 172 1.82 2.78 -2.17
N ILE A 173 2.22 3.70 -3.03
CA ILE A 173 3.12 3.42 -4.15
C ILE A 173 4.53 3.06 -3.67
N CYS A 174 5.01 3.64 -2.58
CA CYS A 174 6.37 3.43 -2.07
C CYS A 174 6.48 2.34 -1.02
N ALA A 175 5.42 2.01 -0.30
CA ALA A 175 5.40 0.97 0.74
C ALA A 175 5.41 -0.46 0.17
N LEU A 176 5.40 -1.46 1.06
CA LEU A 176 5.19 -2.86 0.69
C LEU A 176 3.75 -3.08 0.21
N GLY A 177 3.56 -4.13 -0.58
CA GLY A 177 2.28 -4.54 -1.12
C GLY A 177 2.05 -4.10 -2.57
N ALA A 178 0.92 -4.53 -3.11
CA ALA A 178 0.44 -4.15 -4.44
C ALA A 178 -0.53 -2.97 -4.29
N PRO A 179 -0.15 -1.75 -4.68
CA PRO A 179 -0.99 -0.57 -4.51
C PRO A 179 -2.22 -0.64 -5.42
N CYS A 180 -3.40 -0.58 -4.83
CA CYS A 180 -4.66 -0.45 -5.53
C CYS A 180 -5.12 1.02 -5.47
N ILE A 181 -5.23 1.65 -6.62
CA ILE A 181 -5.70 3.04 -6.76
C ILE A 181 -7.16 3.00 -7.16
N TYR A 182 -8.03 3.47 -6.27
CA TYR A 182 -9.45 3.58 -6.58
C TYR A 182 -9.66 4.74 -7.56
N TYR A 183 -10.48 4.50 -8.60
CA TYR A 183 -10.73 5.49 -9.65
C TYR A 183 -11.24 6.81 -9.06
N GLY A 184 -10.81 7.93 -9.62
CA GLY A 184 -11.20 9.26 -9.17
C GLY A 184 -10.33 9.82 -8.03
N THR A 185 -9.60 8.99 -7.28
CA THR A 185 -8.66 9.48 -6.26
C THR A 185 -7.54 10.31 -6.91
N GLU A 186 -7.08 9.91 -8.10
CA GLU A 186 -6.09 10.65 -8.90
C GLU A 186 -6.65 11.96 -9.48
N GLN A 187 -7.97 12.13 -9.46
CA GLN A 187 -8.66 13.37 -9.84
C GLN A 187 -9.06 14.22 -8.63
N GLY A 188 -8.86 13.69 -7.41
CA GLY A 188 -9.22 14.38 -6.17
C GLY A 188 -10.70 14.29 -5.83
N PHE A 189 -11.37 13.18 -6.13
CA PHE A 189 -12.77 12.98 -5.77
C PHE A 189 -12.98 13.03 -4.25
N GLU A 190 -14.06 13.66 -3.81
CA GLU A 190 -14.37 13.97 -2.41
C GLU A 190 -15.74 13.44 -1.97
N GLY A 191 -16.33 12.52 -2.73
CA GLY A 191 -17.68 12.02 -2.49
C GLY A 191 -17.89 11.57 -1.05
N ASN A 192 -19.06 11.88 -0.50
CA ASN A 192 -19.44 11.52 0.86
C ASN A 192 -20.95 11.50 1.02
N GLY A 193 -21.46 10.69 1.93
CA GLY A 193 -22.88 10.60 2.21
C GLY A 193 -23.26 9.33 2.98
N THR A 194 -24.54 9.00 3.00
CA THR A 194 -25.09 7.87 3.77
C THR A 194 -25.22 6.57 2.97
N ASP A 195 -24.81 6.58 1.71
CA ASP A 195 -24.97 5.45 0.79
C ASP A 195 -23.73 5.32 -0.10
N ASP A 196 -23.40 4.10 -0.57
CA ASP A 196 -22.24 3.84 -1.41
C ASP A 196 -22.25 4.61 -2.73
N ARG A 197 -23.41 4.96 -3.27
CA ARG A 197 -23.51 5.80 -4.47
C ARG A 197 -22.74 7.12 -4.37
N TYR A 198 -22.60 7.67 -3.19
CA TYR A 198 -21.87 8.93 -2.95
C TYR A 198 -20.35 8.79 -3.03
N ILE A 199 -19.83 7.56 -2.91
CA ILE A 199 -18.42 7.24 -3.08
C ILE A 199 -18.13 6.51 -4.40
N ARG A 200 -19.15 6.35 -5.25
CA ARG A 200 -19.10 5.76 -6.59
C ARG A 200 -19.46 6.79 -7.66
N GLU A 201 -18.93 8.00 -7.53
CA GLU A 201 -19.22 9.09 -8.46
C GLU A 201 -18.85 8.69 -9.89
N GLY A 202 -19.67 9.09 -10.86
CA GLY A 202 -19.38 8.89 -12.28
C GLY A 202 -18.19 9.75 -12.73
N MET A 203 -17.28 9.18 -13.49
CA MET A 203 -16.21 9.93 -14.13
C MET A 203 -16.66 10.59 -15.45
N PHE A 204 -17.77 10.11 -15.98
CA PHE A 204 -18.34 10.56 -17.24
C PHE A 204 -19.84 10.78 -17.06
N ASP A 205 -20.29 11.99 -17.30
CA ASP A 205 -21.70 12.26 -17.52
C ASP A 205 -21.88 12.68 -18.98
N PRO A 206 -22.60 11.90 -19.81
CA PRO A 206 -22.82 12.25 -21.21
C PRO A 206 -23.62 13.53 -21.38
N ASP A 207 -24.41 13.91 -20.39
CA ASP A 207 -25.28 15.09 -20.42
C ASP A 207 -24.66 16.33 -19.76
N ASP A 208 -23.68 16.15 -18.87
CA ASP A 208 -22.96 17.26 -18.25
C ASP A 208 -21.49 17.29 -18.67
N LYS A 209 -21.18 18.15 -19.65
CA LYS A 209 -19.80 18.39 -20.12
C LYS A 209 -18.84 18.89 -19.04
N LYS A 210 -19.34 19.26 -17.84
CA LYS A 210 -18.53 19.67 -16.68
C LYS A 210 -17.97 18.48 -15.93
N THR A 211 -18.58 17.31 -16.03
CA THR A 211 -18.17 16.08 -15.32
C THR A 211 -17.21 15.18 -16.12
N ASN A 212 -16.65 15.66 -17.23
CA ASN A 212 -15.52 14.96 -17.82
C ASN A 212 -14.26 15.24 -16.99
N VAL A 213 -14.10 14.45 -15.93
CA VAL A 213 -13.02 14.62 -14.94
C VAL A 213 -11.72 13.90 -15.29
N LEU A 214 -11.57 13.38 -16.50
CA LEU A 214 -10.29 12.84 -16.98
C LEU A 214 -9.27 13.94 -17.26
N ASN A 215 -8.91 14.69 -16.23
CA ASN A 215 -7.97 15.77 -16.35
C ASN A 215 -6.54 15.31 -16.04
N GLN A 216 -5.85 14.76 -17.04
CA GLN A 216 -4.42 14.42 -16.93
C GLN A 216 -3.52 15.64 -16.69
N GLY A 217 -4.05 16.86 -16.88
CA GLY A 217 -3.38 18.11 -16.59
C GLY A 217 -3.43 18.51 -15.11
N SER A 218 -4.28 17.87 -14.29
CA SER A 218 -4.42 18.21 -12.86
C SER A 218 -3.12 18.02 -12.09
N TRP A 219 -2.94 18.79 -11.04
CA TRP A 219 -1.74 18.70 -10.20
C TRP A 219 -1.64 17.34 -9.49
N ILE A 220 -2.75 16.83 -8.94
CA ILE A 220 -2.82 15.54 -8.27
C ILE A 220 -2.44 14.42 -9.23
N TYR A 221 -3.08 14.35 -10.40
CA TYR A 221 -2.80 13.33 -11.41
C TYR A 221 -1.31 13.29 -11.79
N LYS A 222 -0.73 14.45 -12.12
CA LYS A 222 0.68 14.54 -12.51
C LYS A 222 1.62 14.06 -11.41
N ARG A 223 1.33 14.39 -10.16
CA ARG A 223 2.16 13.97 -9.02
C ARG A 223 2.08 12.46 -8.78
N ILE A 224 0.88 11.89 -8.83
CA ILE A 224 0.67 10.44 -8.71
C ILE A 224 1.32 9.71 -9.89
N ALA A 225 1.20 10.20 -11.12
CA ALA A 225 1.83 9.62 -12.29
C ALA A 225 3.36 9.55 -12.16
N VAL A 226 4.00 10.59 -11.62
CA VAL A 226 5.46 10.57 -11.34
C VAL A 226 5.80 9.48 -10.32
N LEU A 227 5.04 9.36 -9.24
CA LEU A 227 5.27 8.34 -8.21
C LEU A 227 5.09 6.91 -8.76
N ALA A 228 4.04 6.67 -9.53
CA ALA A 228 3.81 5.39 -10.18
C ALA A 228 4.95 5.02 -11.15
N HIS A 229 5.45 6.00 -11.89
CA HIS A 229 6.57 5.84 -12.81
C HIS A 229 7.89 5.55 -12.09
N LEU A 230 8.12 6.18 -10.93
CA LEU A 230 9.27 5.86 -10.09
C LEU A 230 9.24 4.39 -9.64
N ARG A 231 8.10 3.90 -9.13
CA ARG A 231 7.96 2.49 -8.76
C ARG A 231 8.15 1.56 -9.95
N GLN A 232 7.60 1.90 -11.11
CA GLN A 232 7.76 1.10 -12.33
C GLN A 232 9.21 0.98 -12.77
N LYS A 233 10.02 2.02 -12.62
CA LYS A 233 11.42 2.05 -13.05
C LYS A 233 12.41 1.54 -12.01
N ASP A 234 12.15 1.76 -10.73
CA ASP A 234 13.14 1.47 -9.68
C ASP A 234 12.86 0.12 -9.00
N ALA A 235 13.84 -0.79 -9.12
CA ALA A 235 13.78 -2.11 -8.50
C ALA A 235 13.68 -2.04 -6.96
N ILE A 236 14.25 -1.02 -6.32
CA ILE A 236 14.20 -0.84 -4.87
C ILE A 236 12.76 -0.64 -4.40
N LEU A 237 11.97 0.18 -5.11
CA LEU A 237 10.56 0.39 -4.78
C LEU A 237 9.68 -0.83 -5.07
N LYS A 238 10.08 -1.69 -6.02
CA LYS A 238 9.35 -2.92 -6.34
C LYS A 238 9.66 -4.07 -5.37
N PHE A 239 10.94 -4.31 -5.11
CA PHE A 239 11.41 -5.54 -4.47
C PHE A 239 12.19 -5.31 -3.18
N GLY A 240 12.50 -4.06 -2.82
CA GLY A 240 13.24 -3.74 -1.60
C GLY A 240 12.43 -4.02 -0.33
N ARG A 241 13.09 -4.41 0.74
CA ARG A 241 12.50 -4.52 2.07
C ARG A 241 12.19 -3.15 2.64
N MET A 242 11.21 -3.05 3.52
CA MET A 242 10.77 -1.81 4.13
C MET A 242 11.21 -1.72 5.60
N TYR A 243 11.76 -0.56 5.97
CA TYR A 243 12.21 -0.27 7.33
C TYR A 243 11.76 1.12 7.75
N PHE A 244 10.95 1.23 8.80
CA PHE A 244 10.66 2.53 9.39
C PHE A 244 11.92 3.13 10.00
N ARG A 245 12.05 4.44 9.89
CA ARG A 245 13.22 5.18 10.39
C ARG A 245 12.86 6.00 11.62
N LYS A 246 13.77 6.00 12.59
CA LYS A 246 13.65 6.84 13.76
C LYS A 246 13.95 8.28 13.41
N THR A 247 13.33 9.21 14.11
CA THR A 247 13.56 10.65 13.98
C THR A 247 14.05 11.24 15.29
N SER A 248 14.68 12.42 15.24
CA SER A 248 15.16 13.15 16.41
C SER A 248 15.05 14.65 16.17
N LYS A 249 14.61 15.40 17.19
CA LYS A 249 14.59 16.87 17.16
C LYS A 249 15.95 17.50 17.47
N ASN A 250 16.79 16.81 18.22
CA ASN A 250 18.10 17.32 18.69
C ASN A 250 19.30 16.61 18.04
N GLY A 251 19.08 15.55 17.25
CA GLY A 251 20.15 14.75 16.64
C GLY A 251 20.81 13.75 17.60
N LEU A 252 20.32 13.61 18.82
CA LEU A 252 20.84 12.71 19.85
C LEU A 252 19.84 11.60 20.18
N ASP A 253 18.62 11.99 20.52
CA ASP A 253 17.57 11.10 20.98
C ASP A 253 16.68 10.67 19.79
N PHE A 254 17.02 9.55 19.20
CA PHE A 254 16.27 8.97 18.07
C PHE A 254 15.22 7.98 18.54
N GLN A 255 13.97 8.23 18.15
CA GLN A 255 12.84 7.38 18.48
C GLN A 255 11.84 7.31 17.32
N TYR A 256 10.97 6.32 17.32
CA TYR A 256 9.84 6.32 16.41
C TYR A 256 8.87 7.45 16.78
N PRO A 257 8.29 8.12 15.77
CA PRO A 257 7.38 9.24 16.02
C PRO A 257 6.12 8.74 16.77
N ASP A 258 5.77 9.44 17.85
CA ASP A 258 4.62 9.10 18.70
C ASP A 258 3.74 10.32 18.97
N CYS A 259 3.48 11.11 17.95
CA CYS A 259 2.57 12.25 17.96
C CYS A 259 1.71 12.22 16.69
N GLU A 260 0.55 12.88 16.73
CA GLU A 260 -0.36 12.91 15.58
C GLU A 260 0.26 13.63 14.38
N GLU A 261 0.78 14.82 14.58
CA GLU A 261 1.41 15.65 13.55
C GLU A 261 2.93 15.52 13.60
N CYS A 262 3.49 14.42 13.10
CA CYS A 262 4.92 14.13 13.12
C CYS A 262 5.51 13.89 11.73
N LEU A 263 6.84 13.76 11.67
CA LEU A 263 7.49 13.22 10.49
C LEU A 263 7.34 11.69 10.47
N LEU A 264 6.80 11.17 9.38
CA LEU A 264 6.83 9.76 9.04
C LEU A 264 8.02 9.53 8.10
N ALA A 265 8.89 8.58 8.44
CA ALA A 265 10.01 8.22 7.58
C ALA A 265 10.18 6.70 7.50
N PHE A 266 10.42 6.20 6.30
CA PHE A 266 10.76 4.80 6.06
C PHE A 266 11.67 4.65 4.85
N SER A 267 12.47 3.60 4.85
CA SER A 267 13.35 3.25 3.74
C SER A 267 12.88 2.00 3.03
N ARG A 268 13.08 1.96 1.71
CA ARG A 268 13.10 0.74 0.91
C ARG A 268 14.54 0.40 0.59
N ILE A 269 14.95 -0.84 0.83
CA ILE A 269 16.35 -1.27 0.66
C ILE A 269 16.39 -2.52 -0.22
N LEU A 270 17.25 -2.47 -1.24
CA LEU A 270 17.59 -3.61 -2.09
C LEU A 270 19.09 -3.57 -2.40
N HIS A 271 19.82 -4.59 -2.01
CA HIS A 271 21.28 -4.65 -2.10
C HIS A 271 21.95 -3.44 -1.41
N GLN A 272 22.70 -2.63 -2.16
CA GLN A 272 23.38 -1.42 -1.67
C GLN A 272 22.54 -0.13 -1.85
N GLY A 273 21.31 -0.26 -2.36
CA GLY A 273 20.46 0.89 -2.64
C GLY A 273 19.45 1.13 -1.53
N GLU A 274 19.38 2.36 -1.06
CA GLU A 274 18.35 2.87 -0.15
C GLU A 274 17.55 3.98 -0.81
N ILE A 275 16.21 3.83 -0.78
CA ILE A 275 15.28 4.92 -1.05
C ILE A 275 14.63 5.29 0.26
N LEU A 276 14.83 6.52 0.71
CA LEU A 276 14.26 7.08 1.92
C LEU A 276 13.04 7.94 1.56
N ILE A 277 11.89 7.60 2.12
CA ILE A 277 10.62 8.28 1.94
C ILE A 277 10.29 9.05 3.22
N ILE A 278 9.91 10.31 3.09
CA ILE A 278 9.65 11.20 4.24
C ILE A 278 8.39 12.00 3.98
N TYR A 279 7.53 12.08 4.98
CA TYR A 279 6.31 12.88 4.95
C TYR A 279 6.13 13.66 6.26
N ASN A 280 5.76 14.93 6.14
CA ASN A 280 5.33 15.75 7.28
C ASN A 280 3.79 15.70 7.35
N SER A 281 3.24 15.00 8.33
CA SER A 281 1.78 14.87 8.49
C SER A 281 1.10 16.12 9.08
N SER A 282 1.89 17.10 9.59
CA SER A 282 1.30 18.34 10.10
C SER A 282 0.74 19.19 8.97
N PRO A 283 -0.53 19.61 9.05
CA PRO A 283 -1.13 20.51 8.07
C PRO A 283 -0.68 21.96 8.21
N LYS A 284 -0.04 22.33 9.33
CA LYS A 284 0.28 23.74 9.69
C LYS A 284 1.75 23.98 9.89
N ASP A 285 2.45 23.02 10.50
CA ASP A 285 3.81 23.24 11.00
C ASP A 285 4.89 22.76 10.05
N THR A 286 5.88 23.59 9.85
CA THR A 286 7.16 23.18 9.29
C THR A 286 7.93 22.39 10.36
N LYS A 287 8.40 21.19 10.00
CA LYS A 287 9.23 20.35 10.89
C LYS A 287 10.67 20.35 10.42
N GLU A 288 11.60 20.50 11.34
CA GLU A 288 13.03 20.33 11.09
C GLU A 288 13.57 19.29 12.05
N GLU A 289 13.96 18.13 11.50
CA GLU A 289 14.38 16.96 12.29
C GLU A 289 15.55 16.24 11.63
N TYR A 290 16.18 15.38 12.42
CA TYR A 290 17.19 14.43 12.01
C TYR A 290 16.51 13.07 11.76
N ILE A 291 16.79 12.43 10.63
CA ILE A 291 16.18 11.15 10.23
C ILE A 291 17.29 10.14 10.04
N GLU A 292 17.18 9.02 10.73
CA GLU A 292 18.11 7.90 10.62
C GLU A 292 18.10 7.31 9.20
N VAL A 293 19.29 6.96 8.70
CA VAL A 293 19.48 6.20 7.47
C VAL A 293 20.24 4.90 7.77
N ASP A 294 20.24 3.97 6.84
CA ASP A 294 20.87 2.67 7.05
C ASP A 294 22.40 2.79 7.16
N THR A 295 22.95 2.27 8.26
CA THR A 295 24.39 2.35 8.56
C THR A 295 25.21 1.22 7.90
N THR A 296 24.55 0.20 7.35
CA THR A 296 25.26 -0.93 6.73
C THR A 296 25.57 -0.69 5.27
N ILE A 297 24.84 0.21 4.62
CA ILE A 297 24.95 0.51 3.18
C ILE A 297 25.30 1.96 2.88
N ASN A 298 25.27 2.83 3.87
CA ASN A 298 25.64 4.22 3.71
C ASN A 298 26.90 4.56 4.50
N ASN A 299 27.58 5.64 4.12
CA ASN A 299 28.72 6.19 4.80
C ASN A 299 28.51 7.66 5.12
N GLU A 300 29.27 8.20 6.10
CA GLU A 300 29.34 9.64 6.35
C GLU A 300 29.77 10.37 5.07
N ASP A 301 29.23 11.55 4.86
CA ASP A 301 29.45 12.43 3.70
C ASP A 301 28.95 11.89 2.34
N THR A 302 28.29 10.74 2.32
CA THR A 302 27.53 10.29 1.14
C THR A 302 26.35 11.23 0.88
N LEU A 303 26.08 11.48 -0.40
CA LEU A 303 24.95 12.31 -0.81
C LEU A 303 23.74 11.43 -1.15
N MET A 304 22.59 11.77 -0.59
CA MET A 304 21.30 11.29 -1.06
C MET A 304 20.71 12.30 -2.05
N GLU A 305 20.29 11.83 -3.22
CA GLU A 305 19.65 12.64 -4.26
C GLU A 305 18.14 12.65 -4.08
N CYS A 306 17.52 13.84 -4.12
CA CYS A 306 16.06 13.94 -4.11
C CYS A 306 15.52 13.53 -5.47
N ILE A 307 14.82 12.42 -5.52
CA ILE A 307 14.20 11.87 -6.75
C ILE A 307 12.72 12.23 -6.87
N TYR A 308 12.11 12.73 -5.78
CA TYR A 308 10.76 13.28 -5.78
C TYR A 308 10.65 14.42 -4.75
N GLY A 309 10.22 15.59 -5.19
CA GLY A 309 10.07 16.81 -4.39
C GLY A 309 10.91 17.98 -4.91
N ASN A 310 11.05 19.01 -4.08
CA ASN A 310 11.70 20.28 -4.47
C ASN A 310 13.11 20.45 -3.93
N LYS A 311 13.67 19.43 -3.27
CA LYS A 311 15.05 19.43 -2.78
C LYS A 311 16.01 18.95 -3.88
N LYS A 312 17.30 19.23 -3.76
CA LYS A 312 18.29 18.72 -4.72
C LYS A 312 19.02 17.51 -4.16
N ARG A 313 19.79 17.72 -3.12
CA ARG A 313 20.64 16.70 -2.47
C ARG A 313 20.72 17.00 -1.00
N ILE A 314 20.98 15.97 -0.20
CA ILE A 314 21.23 16.07 1.23
C ILE A 314 22.40 15.17 1.60
N MET A 315 23.26 15.65 2.51
CA MET A 315 24.44 14.93 2.96
C MET A 315 24.12 14.09 4.19
N ILE A 316 24.56 12.85 4.18
CA ILE A 316 24.52 11.97 5.34
C ILE A 316 25.60 12.41 6.32
N LYS A 317 25.24 12.53 7.58
CA LYS A 317 26.11 12.89 8.70
C LYS A 317 26.17 11.75 9.70
N LYS A 318 27.27 11.73 10.48
CA LYS A 318 27.46 10.76 11.56
C LYS A 318 27.40 11.49 12.89
N ASN A 319 26.74 10.85 13.86
CA ASN A 319 26.81 11.30 15.24
C ASN A 319 28.16 10.90 15.84
N ARG A 320 29.01 11.92 16.13
CA ARG A 320 30.36 11.70 16.70
C ARG A 320 30.35 11.64 18.22
N ASP A 321 29.28 12.13 18.83
CA ASP A 321 29.13 12.20 20.29
C ASP A 321 28.55 10.92 20.91
N GLN A 322 28.04 10.01 20.06
CA GLN A 322 27.51 8.72 20.48
C GLN A 322 28.32 7.57 19.87
N GLN A 323 28.57 6.53 20.67
CA GLN A 323 29.33 5.34 20.26
C GLN A 323 28.57 4.42 19.28
N ASP A 324 27.28 4.68 19.02
CA ASP A 324 26.42 3.83 18.20
C ASP A 324 26.68 3.93 16.69
N GLY A 325 27.54 4.88 16.27
CA GLY A 325 27.92 5.04 14.87
C GLY A 325 26.78 5.45 13.93
N ARG A 326 25.66 5.94 14.47
CA ARG A 326 24.45 6.26 13.75
C ARG A 326 24.67 7.30 12.66
N LEU A 327 24.08 7.01 11.49
CA LEU A 327 24.03 7.90 10.34
C LEU A 327 22.64 8.53 10.22
N PHE A 328 22.60 9.79 9.82
CA PHE A 328 21.35 10.52 9.67
C PHE A 328 21.46 11.63 8.60
N ILE A 329 20.31 12.09 8.16
CA ILE A 329 20.16 13.35 7.43
C ILE A 329 19.45 14.37 8.32
N LYS A 330 19.82 15.67 8.22
CA LYS A 330 19.05 16.76 8.81
C LYS A 330 18.20 17.41 7.74
N ILE A 331 16.88 17.46 7.94
CA ILE A 331 15.96 17.94 6.92
C ILE A 331 14.87 18.82 7.50
N LYS A 332 14.44 19.80 6.71
CA LYS A 332 13.32 20.68 6.99
C LYS A 332 12.23 20.47 5.95
N LEU A 333 11.02 20.05 6.38
CA LEU A 333 9.84 19.84 5.56
C LEU A 333 8.77 20.88 5.88
N LYS A 334 8.16 21.40 4.82
CA LYS A 334 6.96 22.23 4.92
C LYS A 334 5.75 21.39 5.38
N PRO A 335 4.64 22.03 5.80
CA PRO A 335 3.40 21.31 6.04
C PRO A 335 3.03 20.40 4.87
N MET A 336 2.62 19.16 5.17
CA MET A 336 2.18 18.14 4.20
C MET A 336 3.19 17.83 3.07
N GLU A 337 4.47 18.20 3.22
CA GLU A 337 5.48 17.94 2.21
C GLU A 337 5.88 16.46 2.19
N PHE A 338 5.86 15.85 1.00
CA PHE A 338 6.27 14.47 0.74
C PHE A 338 7.52 14.47 -0.13
N LEU A 339 8.59 13.82 0.33
CA LEU A 339 9.88 13.77 -0.33
C LEU A 339 10.40 12.34 -0.44
N ILE A 340 11.15 12.07 -1.52
CA ILE A 340 11.85 10.80 -1.71
C ILE A 340 13.30 11.08 -2.07
N PHE A 341 14.20 10.44 -1.33
CA PHE A 341 15.65 10.49 -1.56
C PHE A 341 16.18 9.11 -1.90
N LYS A 342 17.24 9.07 -2.71
CA LYS A 342 17.96 7.83 -3.06
C LYS A 342 19.45 8.05 -2.80
N ASN A 343 20.11 7.05 -2.17
CA ASN A 343 21.56 7.05 -2.05
C ASN A 343 22.22 6.78 -3.41
N LYS A 344 23.46 7.24 -3.55
CA LYS A 344 24.27 7.03 -4.76
C LYS A 344 25.19 5.85 -4.60
#